data_03abca83916cac1d580bbf05ebd2adf8
#
_entry.id   03abca83916cac1d580bbf05ebd2adf8
#
_cell.length_a   1.000
_cell.length_b   1.000
_cell.length_c   1.000
_cell.angle_alpha   90.00
_cell.angle_beta   90.00
_cell.angle_gamma   90.00
#
_symmetry.space_group_name_H-M   'P 1'
#
loop_
_entity.id
_entity.type
_entity.pdbx_description
1 polymer ?
#
loop_
_entity_poly.entity_id
_entity_poly.type
_entity_poly.pdbx_seq_one_letter_code
_entity_poly.pdbx_strand_id
1 'polypeptide(L)'
;MTVRLSPVALPDFGPLGVQPEVPSAVFAARADEALRRAGTDWLAVYADREHFGNIAFLSGFEPRFEEALLLLGPDGRRVLLTGNESESYAPLARLPGLEVLLMQGFSLMGQDRSRYPRLGERLKDAGIGKGQSIGIVGWKYMTPEVGETEPGYFVPDFVIEALASVAGGRDLLSEATPYLLHPANGLRTILDVDQIAAFEWIAAKVSSQLWPVVAGARPGETEFEALSRLPYEGDPLNVHTMFASASAGENVIGLRSPTARRLKQGDGVTTALGLWGALSSRAGLLDTENAEFLEVATHYFNGLCIWYETVGLGVPGGTVDAAVKETLAKGKLRPALNPGHLGGHEEWHHTPIRPGSTEQLASGMLLQVDVIPTPLPAGWSLNCEDTVVLADAALRAEIAQRHPQSWARIEARRKFMAEKIGVPLKAEILPLSSTPLYLAPFWLRADHVLTRA
;
A
#
# COMPACT_ATOMS: atom_id res chain seq x y z
N MET A 1 -9.81 -24.77 -18.08
CA MET A 1 -8.34 -24.73 -18.14
C MET A 1 -7.79 -25.54 -16.98
N THR A 2 -6.76 -26.35 -17.22
CA THR A 2 -6.18 -27.22 -16.20
C THR A 2 -4.99 -26.51 -15.54
N VAL A 3 -4.96 -26.47 -14.20
CA VAL A 3 -3.80 -25.95 -13.45
C VAL A 3 -2.80 -27.08 -13.29
N ARG A 4 -1.52 -26.76 -13.43
CA ARG A 4 -0.42 -27.69 -13.26
C ARG A 4 0.80 -27.01 -12.65
N LEU A 5 1.63 -27.77 -11.95
CA LEU A 5 2.94 -27.36 -11.48
C LEU A 5 3.95 -27.52 -12.63
N SER A 6 4.57 -26.43 -13.05
CA SER A 6 5.45 -26.40 -14.24
C SER A 6 6.76 -25.70 -13.93
N PRO A 7 7.89 -26.15 -14.49
CA PRO A 7 9.14 -25.40 -14.43
C PRO A 7 9.01 -24.14 -15.28
N VAL A 8 9.18 -22.97 -14.66
CA VAL A 8 9.13 -21.67 -15.32
C VAL A 8 10.27 -20.81 -14.79
N ALA A 9 11.18 -20.40 -15.65
CA ALA A 9 12.22 -19.46 -15.27
C ALA A 9 11.60 -18.05 -15.12
N LEU A 10 11.86 -17.41 -14.00
CA LEU A 10 11.51 -16.00 -13.80
C LEU A 10 12.46 -15.14 -14.64
N PRO A 11 11.96 -14.35 -15.61
CA PRO A 11 12.83 -13.53 -16.45
C PRO A 11 13.28 -12.26 -15.72
N ASP A 12 14.36 -11.67 -16.19
CA ASP A 12 14.66 -10.27 -15.93
C ASP A 12 13.74 -9.41 -16.83
N PHE A 13 12.94 -8.56 -16.22
CA PHE A 13 12.04 -7.65 -16.93
C PHE A 13 12.70 -6.33 -17.34
N GLY A 14 13.98 -6.19 -17.08
CA GLY A 14 14.79 -5.02 -17.41
C GLY A 14 15.25 -4.21 -16.19
N PRO A 15 16.26 -3.37 -16.37
CA PRO A 15 16.87 -2.62 -15.28
C PRO A 15 15.89 -1.61 -14.68
N LEU A 16 15.94 -1.44 -13.36
CA LEU A 16 15.12 -0.45 -12.67
C LEU A 16 15.60 0.99 -12.94
N GLY A 17 16.90 1.19 -13.04
CA GLY A 17 17.47 2.54 -13.16
C GLY A 17 17.21 3.40 -11.93
N VAL A 18 17.12 4.71 -12.14
CA VAL A 18 16.76 5.68 -11.11
C VAL A 18 15.23 5.70 -10.94
N GLN A 19 14.76 5.78 -9.67
CA GLN A 19 13.35 5.91 -9.40
C GLN A 19 12.79 7.17 -10.07
N PRO A 20 11.68 7.07 -10.82
CA PRO A 20 11.01 8.25 -11.38
C PRO A 20 10.56 9.20 -10.26
N GLU A 21 10.84 10.48 -10.44
CA GLU A 21 10.41 11.51 -9.51
C GLU A 21 9.01 12.01 -9.84
N VAL A 22 8.19 12.23 -8.80
CA VAL A 22 6.94 12.96 -8.94
C VAL A 22 7.27 14.46 -8.98
N PRO A 23 6.92 15.20 -10.05
CA PRO A 23 7.25 16.63 -10.18
C PRO A 23 6.62 17.48 -9.07
N SER A 24 7.31 18.55 -8.65
CA SER A 24 6.79 19.47 -7.62
C SER A 24 5.44 20.11 -8.00
N ALA A 25 5.18 20.33 -9.29
CA ALA A 25 3.90 20.83 -9.77
C ALA A 25 2.72 19.88 -9.49
N VAL A 26 2.98 18.57 -9.44
CA VAL A 26 1.95 17.56 -9.09
C VAL A 26 1.53 17.71 -7.64
N PHE A 27 2.48 17.90 -6.72
CA PHE A 27 2.17 18.16 -5.30
C PHE A 27 1.37 19.45 -5.13
N ALA A 28 1.73 20.51 -5.88
CA ALA A 28 0.96 21.76 -5.88
C ALA A 28 -0.49 21.53 -6.32
N ALA A 29 -0.69 20.83 -7.44
CA ALA A 29 -2.03 20.54 -7.97
C ALA A 29 -2.87 19.69 -7.00
N ARG A 30 -2.25 18.67 -6.34
CA ARG A 30 -2.91 17.84 -5.33
C ARG A 30 -3.34 18.65 -4.11
N ALA A 31 -2.47 19.53 -3.61
CA ALA A 31 -2.75 20.37 -2.45
C ALA A 31 -3.90 21.36 -2.75
N ASP A 32 -3.87 22.01 -3.91
CA ASP A 32 -4.91 22.94 -4.33
C ASP A 32 -6.26 22.23 -4.53
N GLU A 33 -6.25 21.05 -5.15
CA GLU A 33 -7.46 20.24 -5.34
C GLU A 33 -8.02 19.70 -4.03
N ALA A 34 -7.15 19.31 -3.06
CA ALA A 34 -7.59 18.85 -1.76
C ALA A 34 -8.34 19.96 -0.99
N LEU A 35 -7.79 21.17 -0.94
CA LEU A 35 -8.46 22.33 -0.32
C LEU A 35 -9.76 22.69 -1.05
N ARG A 36 -9.75 22.70 -2.39
CA ARG A 36 -10.94 22.95 -3.20
C ARG A 36 -12.07 21.94 -2.92
N ARG A 37 -11.74 20.65 -2.78
CA ARG A 37 -12.74 19.60 -2.47
C ARG A 37 -13.28 19.73 -1.07
N ALA A 38 -12.44 20.09 -0.12
CA ALA A 38 -12.87 20.31 1.27
C ALA A 38 -13.89 21.47 1.36
N GLY A 39 -13.78 22.50 0.50
CA GLY A 39 -14.69 23.62 0.47
C GLY A 39 -14.64 24.49 1.75
N THR A 40 -13.53 24.41 2.48
CA THR A 40 -13.27 25.16 3.70
C THR A 40 -12.18 26.21 3.48
N ASP A 41 -12.06 27.18 4.39
CA ASP A 41 -10.99 28.20 4.30
C ASP A 41 -9.62 27.56 4.47
N TRP A 42 -9.52 26.55 5.34
CA TRP A 42 -8.29 25.81 5.62
C TRP A 42 -8.51 24.30 5.54
N LEU A 43 -7.48 23.58 5.15
CA LEU A 43 -7.40 22.13 5.29
C LEU A 43 -6.23 21.81 6.22
N ALA A 44 -6.49 21.10 7.31
CA ALA A 44 -5.50 20.65 8.28
C ALA A 44 -5.29 19.13 8.16
N VAL A 45 -4.10 18.71 7.73
CA VAL A 45 -3.75 17.31 7.49
C VAL A 45 -2.77 16.86 8.57
N TYR A 46 -3.24 15.98 9.46
CA TYR A 46 -2.44 15.41 10.53
C TYR A 46 -1.62 14.22 10.03
N ALA A 47 -0.43 14.07 10.56
CA ALA A 47 0.42 12.89 10.35
C ALA A 47 1.26 12.59 11.59
N ASP A 48 1.62 11.33 11.72
CA ASP A 48 2.60 10.80 12.66
C ASP A 48 3.42 9.69 11.98
N ARG A 49 4.26 9.00 12.75
CA ARG A 49 5.13 7.94 12.26
C ARG A 49 4.39 6.83 11.48
N GLU A 50 3.22 6.41 11.94
CA GLU A 50 2.47 5.31 11.34
C GLU A 50 1.45 5.81 10.30
N HIS A 51 0.99 7.07 10.42
CA HIS A 51 -0.10 7.65 9.66
C HIS A 51 0.36 8.85 8.82
N PHE A 52 1.30 8.61 7.92
CA PHE A 52 1.95 9.67 7.13
C PHE A 52 1.46 9.78 5.67
N GLY A 53 0.73 8.81 5.17
CA GLY A 53 0.44 8.70 3.74
C GLY A 53 -0.33 9.89 3.14
N ASN A 54 -1.21 10.54 3.90
CA ASN A 54 -1.94 11.72 3.43
C ASN A 54 -0.99 12.92 3.25
N ILE A 55 -0.13 13.18 4.22
CA ILE A 55 0.85 14.28 4.14
C ILE A 55 1.92 14.01 3.08
N ALA A 56 2.38 12.74 2.97
CA ALA A 56 3.34 12.33 1.95
C ALA A 56 2.78 12.51 0.53
N PHE A 57 1.53 12.15 0.30
CA PHE A 57 0.85 12.34 -0.98
C PHE A 57 0.72 13.82 -1.39
N LEU A 58 0.43 14.69 -0.41
CA LEU A 58 0.20 16.12 -0.64
C LEU A 58 1.48 16.96 -0.69
N SER A 59 2.53 16.52 0.00
CA SER A 59 3.74 17.33 0.18
C SER A 59 5.06 16.64 -0.10
N GLY A 60 5.09 15.32 -0.23
CA GLY A 60 6.33 14.55 -0.29
C GLY A 60 7.08 14.50 1.04
N PHE A 61 6.45 14.93 2.14
CA PHE A 61 7.01 14.93 3.49
C PHE A 61 6.51 13.75 4.31
N GLU A 62 7.34 13.26 5.20
CA GLU A 62 7.00 12.24 6.20
C GLU A 62 7.68 12.64 7.52
N PRO A 63 6.94 12.65 8.65
CA PRO A 63 7.42 13.23 9.91
C PRO A 63 8.42 12.37 10.68
N ARG A 64 8.79 11.17 10.19
CA ARG A 64 9.70 10.23 10.85
C ARG A 64 9.21 9.78 12.23
N PHE A 65 9.72 10.36 13.29
CA PHE A 65 9.45 9.97 14.68
C PHE A 65 8.39 10.83 15.36
N GLU A 66 8.10 12.00 14.80
CA GLU A 66 7.34 13.07 15.41
C GLU A 66 5.95 13.21 14.78
N GLU A 67 5.12 14.05 15.32
CA GLU A 67 3.90 14.48 14.68
C GLU A 67 4.18 15.62 13.68
N ALA A 68 3.28 15.78 12.73
CA ALA A 68 3.24 16.91 11.82
C ALA A 68 1.81 17.33 11.51
N LEU A 69 1.65 18.62 11.16
CA LEU A 69 0.39 19.17 10.69
C LEU A 69 0.65 20.03 9.45
N LEU A 70 0.17 19.58 8.29
CA LEU A 70 0.16 20.36 7.07
C LEU A 70 -1.11 21.20 7.01
N LEU A 71 -0.94 22.50 6.86
CA LEU A 71 -2.03 23.47 6.72
C LEU A 71 -2.01 24.01 5.29
N LEU A 72 -3.12 23.85 4.59
CA LEU A 72 -3.38 24.44 3.27
C LEU A 72 -4.46 25.49 3.45
N GLY A 73 -4.20 26.70 3.02
CA GLY A 73 -5.06 27.85 3.28
C GLY A 73 -5.30 28.74 2.07
N PRO A 74 -6.00 29.85 2.26
CA PRO A 74 -6.33 30.79 1.19
C PRO A 74 -5.06 31.37 0.53
N ASP A 75 -5.23 31.88 -0.68
CA ASP A 75 -4.17 32.54 -1.45
C ASP A 75 -2.89 31.69 -1.65
N GLY A 76 -3.04 30.35 -1.68
CA GLY A 76 -1.94 29.42 -1.86
C GLY A 76 -1.05 29.27 -0.60
N ARG A 77 -1.53 29.67 0.55
CA ARG A 77 -0.82 29.51 1.83
C ARG A 77 -0.60 28.02 2.15
N ARG A 78 0.63 27.62 2.40
CA ARG A 78 1.06 26.25 2.66
C ARG A 78 2.03 26.26 3.82
N VAL A 79 1.67 25.66 4.95
CA VAL A 79 2.46 25.68 6.18
C VAL A 79 2.58 24.26 6.73
N LEU A 80 3.79 23.87 7.09
CA LEU A 80 4.09 22.62 7.78
C LEU A 80 4.52 22.93 9.22
N LEU A 81 3.74 22.44 10.18
CA LEU A 81 4.14 22.41 11.59
C LEU A 81 4.81 21.07 11.87
N THR A 82 6.01 21.08 12.46
CA THR A 82 6.78 19.88 12.77
C THR A 82 7.68 20.08 13.98
N GLY A 83 8.15 18.98 14.59
CA GLY A 83 8.99 19.00 15.77
C GLY A 83 10.48 19.27 15.51
N ASN A 84 11.28 19.17 16.56
CA ASN A 84 12.71 19.52 16.55
C ASN A 84 13.54 18.72 15.54
N GLU A 85 13.29 17.41 15.43
CA GLU A 85 14.07 16.54 14.54
C GLU A 85 13.68 16.74 13.09
N SER A 86 12.38 16.86 12.86
CA SER A 86 11.81 17.01 11.54
C SER A 86 12.02 18.42 10.94
N GLU A 87 12.32 19.44 11.76
CA GLU A 87 12.63 20.80 11.28
C GLU A 87 13.78 20.79 10.25
N SER A 88 14.85 20.02 10.53
CA SER A 88 16.00 19.91 9.61
C SER A 88 15.71 19.03 8.39
N TYR A 89 14.74 18.13 8.48
CA TYR A 89 14.32 17.20 7.42
C TYR A 89 13.25 17.80 6.50
N ALA A 90 12.44 18.74 6.99
CA ALA A 90 11.33 19.35 6.25
C ALA A 90 11.70 19.98 4.90
N PRO A 91 12.93 20.51 4.65
CA PRO A 91 13.34 21.00 3.34
C PRO A 91 13.33 19.94 2.22
N LEU A 92 13.24 18.65 2.54
CA LEU A 92 13.09 17.57 1.56
C LEU A 92 11.65 17.46 1.02
N ALA A 93 10.68 18.16 1.62
CA ALA A 93 9.32 18.25 1.10
C ALA A 93 9.31 18.80 -0.33
N ARG A 94 8.42 18.26 -1.16
CA ARG A 94 8.35 18.57 -2.60
C ARG A 94 7.27 19.60 -2.93
N LEU A 95 6.41 19.96 -1.97
CA LEU A 95 5.33 20.95 -2.15
C LEU A 95 5.92 22.37 -2.30
N PRO A 96 5.76 23.04 -3.46
CA PRO A 96 6.30 24.39 -3.65
C PRO A 96 5.66 25.39 -2.70
N GLY A 97 6.44 26.36 -2.25
CA GLY A 97 5.96 27.46 -1.38
C GLY A 97 5.60 27.01 0.04
N LEU A 98 6.07 25.83 0.46
CA LEU A 98 5.86 25.34 1.81
C LEU A 98 6.70 26.12 2.81
N GLU A 99 6.06 26.79 3.78
CA GLU A 99 6.69 27.38 4.95
C GLU A 99 6.75 26.37 6.08
N VAL A 100 7.88 26.25 6.75
CA VAL A 100 8.06 25.35 7.89
C VAL A 100 8.07 26.16 9.17
N LEU A 101 7.18 25.82 10.10
CA LEU A 101 7.10 26.42 11.43
C LEU A 101 7.38 25.35 12.49
N LEU A 102 8.41 25.58 13.31
CA LEU A 102 8.73 24.68 14.41
C LEU A 102 7.58 24.64 15.43
N MET A 103 7.09 23.45 15.72
CA MET A 103 6.12 23.16 16.77
C MET A 103 6.72 22.16 17.77
N GLN A 104 7.43 22.62 18.78
CA GLN A 104 8.14 21.76 19.74
C GLN A 104 7.20 20.88 20.58
N GLY A 105 5.88 21.14 20.57
CA GLY A 105 4.88 20.27 21.14
C GLY A 105 4.74 18.92 20.41
N PHE A 106 5.17 18.85 19.15
CA PHE A 106 5.24 17.63 18.33
C PHE A 106 6.57 16.87 18.50
N SER A 107 7.53 17.46 19.22
CA SER A 107 8.83 16.82 19.46
C SER A 107 8.73 15.70 20.47
N LEU A 108 9.68 14.76 20.39
CA LEU A 108 9.77 13.63 21.32
C LEU A 108 9.84 14.10 22.78
N MET A 109 9.32 13.28 23.68
CA MET A 109 9.28 13.62 25.12
C MET A 109 10.67 13.85 25.68
N GLY A 110 10.81 14.92 26.48
CA GLY A 110 12.07 15.29 27.13
C GLY A 110 13.03 16.11 26.26
N GLN A 111 12.73 16.34 25.00
CA GLN A 111 13.52 17.26 24.17
C GLN A 111 13.33 18.73 24.58
N ASP A 112 14.26 19.58 24.11
CA ASP A 112 14.20 21.03 24.35
C ASP A 112 12.90 21.63 23.83
N ARG A 113 12.27 22.45 24.64
CA ARG A 113 11.04 23.19 24.32
C ARG A 113 11.19 24.68 24.65
N SER A 114 12.39 25.18 24.64
CA SER A 114 12.71 26.58 24.99
C SER A 114 12.20 27.59 23.96
N ARG A 115 12.01 27.16 22.69
CA ARG A 115 11.42 27.96 21.61
C ARG A 115 9.92 27.69 21.44
N TYR A 116 9.25 27.31 22.49
CA TYR A 116 7.90 26.78 22.46
C TYR A 116 6.81 27.87 22.47
N PRO A 117 6.14 28.12 21.35
CA PRO A 117 4.77 28.60 21.37
C PRO A 117 3.80 27.44 21.49
N ARG A 118 2.63 27.68 22.06
CA ARG A 118 1.55 26.71 22.08
C ARG A 118 1.02 26.45 20.65
N LEU A 119 0.41 25.29 20.41
CA LEU A 119 -0.12 24.96 19.09
C LEU A 119 -1.09 26.03 18.56
N GLY A 120 -1.98 26.57 19.41
CA GLY A 120 -2.89 27.64 19.01
C GLY A 120 -2.18 28.94 18.58
N GLU A 121 -0.99 29.23 19.11
CA GLU A 121 -0.17 30.37 18.65
C GLU A 121 0.43 30.10 17.28
N ARG A 122 0.96 28.89 17.07
CA ARG A 122 1.47 28.45 15.73
C ARG A 122 0.38 28.43 14.66
N LEU A 123 -0.83 28.03 14.99
CA LEU A 123 -1.97 28.08 14.08
C LEU A 123 -2.31 29.54 13.66
N LYS A 124 -2.21 30.49 14.59
CA LYS A 124 -2.37 31.90 14.28
C LYS A 124 -1.21 32.44 13.45
N ASP A 125 0.03 32.07 13.75
CA ASP A 125 1.22 32.43 12.95
C ASP A 125 1.09 31.89 11.50
N ALA A 126 0.50 30.69 11.35
CA ALA A 126 0.17 30.12 10.02
C ALA A 126 -0.87 30.95 9.27
N GLY A 127 -1.71 31.73 9.96
CA GLY A 127 -2.71 32.60 9.38
C GLY A 127 -4.17 32.20 9.69
N ILE A 128 -4.40 31.17 10.51
CA ILE A 128 -5.77 30.79 10.89
C ILE A 128 -6.36 31.81 11.83
N GLY A 129 -7.52 32.33 11.50
CA GLY A 129 -8.25 33.34 12.25
C GLY A 129 -9.62 32.88 12.74
N LYS A 130 -10.22 33.67 13.63
CA LYS A 130 -11.56 33.43 14.15
C LYS A 130 -12.61 33.52 13.05
N GLY A 131 -13.54 32.59 13.02
CA GLY A 131 -14.65 32.52 12.05
C GLY A 131 -14.29 31.76 10.78
N GLN A 132 -13.04 31.30 10.59
CA GLN A 132 -12.65 30.51 9.44
C GLN A 132 -12.99 29.03 9.62
N SER A 133 -13.50 28.42 8.57
CA SER A 133 -13.81 26.99 8.51
C SER A 133 -12.56 26.16 8.24
N ILE A 134 -12.47 24.96 8.86
CA ILE A 134 -11.30 24.08 8.75
C ILE A 134 -11.75 22.66 8.43
N GLY A 135 -11.32 22.12 7.30
CA GLY A 135 -11.42 20.69 6.99
C GLY A 135 -10.33 19.91 7.71
N ILE A 136 -10.69 18.84 8.39
CA ILE A 136 -9.76 17.98 9.14
C ILE A 136 -9.50 16.70 8.37
N VAL A 137 -8.23 16.37 8.17
CA VAL A 137 -7.79 15.10 7.55
C VAL A 137 -7.00 14.31 8.58
N GLY A 138 -7.56 13.17 8.97
CA GLY A 138 -6.92 12.16 9.80
C GLY A 138 -6.44 10.96 8.96
N TRP A 139 -6.05 9.87 9.62
CA TRP A 139 -5.57 8.67 8.93
C TRP A 139 -6.67 7.73 8.42
N LYS A 140 -7.90 7.89 8.87
CA LYS A 140 -9.13 7.27 8.35
C LYS A 140 -10.32 8.13 8.75
N TYR A 141 -11.51 7.78 8.29
CA TYR A 141 -12.74 8.50 8.64
C TYR A 141 -13.79 7.55 9.20
N MET A 142 -14.76 8.12 9.94
CA MET A 142 -15.90 7.37 10.46
C MET A 142 -16.84 7.00 9.31
N THR A 143 -17.23 5.74 9.27
CA THR A 143 -18.34 5.25 8.45
C THR A 143 -19.55 5.01 9.35
N PRO A 144 -20.78 4.90 8.80
CA PRO A 144 -21.97 4.61 9.60
C PRO A 144 -21.87 3.35 10.48
N GLU A 145 -21.03 2.38 10.06
CA GLU A 145 -20.80 1.14 10.79
C GLU A 145 -19.86 1.30 12.00
N VAL A 146 -19.06 2.36 12.01
CA VAL A 146 -18.04 2.60 13.05
C VAL A 146 -18.48 3.69 14.03
N GLY A 147 -19.20 4.71 13.55
CA GLY A 147 -19.60 5.86 14.35
C GLY A 147 -21.05 5.77 14.85
N GLU A 148 -21.26 5.76 16.16
CA GLU A 148 -22.60 5.83 16.77
C GLU A 148 -23.10 7.27 16.96
N THR A 149 -22.21 8.26 16.92
CA THR A 149 -22.52 9.69 17.14
C THR A 149 -21.61 10.58 16.31
N GLU A 150 -21.99 11.84 16.17
CA GLU A 150 -21.39 12.95 15.40
C GLU A 150 -19.86 13.02 15.29
N PRO A 151 -19.32 13.72 14.26
CA PRO A 151 -18.08 13.31 13.61
C PRO A 151 -16.91 13.24 14.57
N GLY A 152 -16.41 12.02 14.78
CA GLY A 152 -15.12 11.80 15.38
C GLY A 152 -14.04 12.02 14.32
N TYR A 153 -12.93 12.61 14.71
CA TYR A 153 -11.74 12.77 13.86
C TYR A 153 -10.68 11.74 14.27
N PHE A 154 -10.08 11.06 13.33
CA PHE A 154 -8.90 10.23 13.59
C PHE A 154 -7.63 11.11 13.65
N VAL A 155 -7.63 12.02 14.59
CA VAL A 155 -6.59 13.01 14.88
C VAL A 155 -6.54 13.16 16.40
N PRO A 156 -5.36 13.34 17.02
CA PRO A 156 -5.25 13.56 18.46
C PRO A 156 -6.14 14.73 18.94
N ASP A 157 -6.84 14.51 20.05
CA ASP A 157 -7.84 15.46 20.57
C ASP A 157 -7.26 16.85 20.81
N PHE A 158 -6.03 16.95 21.32
CA PHE A 158 -5.39 18.25 21.57
C PHE A 158 -5.19 19.09 20.32
N VAL A 159 -5.03 18.45 19.14
CA VAL A 159 -4.96 19.14 17.84
C VAL A 159 -6.33 19.69 17.47
N ILE A 160 -7.37 18.88 17.63
CA ILE A 160 -8.77 19.27 17.37
C ILE A 160 -9.16 20.46 18.26
N GLU A 161 -8.86 20.37 19.57
CA GLU A 161 -9.15 21.46 20.52
C GLU A 161 -8.41 22.76 20.17
N ALA A 162 -7.15 22.67 19.76
CA ALA A 162 -6.38 23.85 19.34
C ALA A 162 -6.96 24.50 18.08
N LEU A 163 -7.33 23.71 17.07
CA LEU A 163 -7.97 24.18 15.84
C LEU A 163 -9.34 24.82 16.12
N ALA A 164 -10.18 24.16 16.92
CA ALA A 164 -11.48 24.69 17.33
C ALA A 164 -11.35 26.01 18.12
N SER A 165 -10.41 26.06 19.05
CA SER A 165 -10.16 27.27 19.85
C SER A 165 -9.74 28.47 18.99
N VAL A 166 -8.88 28.26 17.99
CA VAL A 166 -8.42 29.34 17.10
C VAL A 166 -9.50 29.75 16.11
N ALA A 167 -10.22 28.80 15.54
CA ALA A 167 -11.34 29.06 14.65
C ALA A 167 -12.51 29.77 15.37
N GLY A 168 -12.73 29.45 16.65
CA GLY A 168 -13.78 30.02 17.47
C GLY A 168 -14.93 29.09 17.82
N GLY A 169 -14.86 27.81 17.44
CA GLY A 169 -15.82 26.78 17.76
C GLY A 169 -15.56 25.47 17.02
N ARG A 170 -16.00 24.33 17.59
CA ARG A 170 -15.95 23.03 16.91
C ARG A 170 -16.90 22.94 15.71
N ASP A 171 -17.93 23.76 15.66
CA ASP A 171 -18.88 23.89 14.55
C ASP A 171 -18.23 24.42 13.26
N LEU A 172 -17.04 25.02 13.35
CA LEU A 172 -16.24 25.43 12.20
C LEU A 172 -15.30 24.33 11.68
N LEU A 173 -15.27 23.17 12.33
CA LEU A 173 -14.49 22.03 11.88
C LEU A 173 -15.37 21.02 11.12
N SER A 174 -14.84 20.41 10.07
CA SER A 174 -15.53 19.39 9.29
C SER A 174 -14.59 18.24 8.91
N GLU A 175 -15.14 17.02 8.78
CA GLU A 175 -14.39 15.83 8.33
C GLU A 175 -14.05 15.96 6.84
N ALA A 176 -12.79 15.93 6.50
CA ALA A 176 -12.28 16.08 5.14
C ALA A 176 -11.46 14.86 4.65
N THR A 177 -11.22 13.88 5.51
CA THR A 177 -10.46 12.66 5.14
C THR A 177 -11.05 11.91 3.95
N PRO A 178 -12.40 11.82 3.76
CA PRO A 178 -12.97 11.16 2.58
C PRO A 178 -12.54 11.78 1.26
N TYR A 179 -12.22 13.08 1.20
CA TYR A 179 -11.72 13.69 -0.04
C TYR A 179 -10.38 13.12 -0.49
N LEU A 180 -9.60 12.52 0.43
CA LEU A 180 -8.35 11.83 0.11
C LEU A 180 -8.53 10.32 -0.02
N LEU A 181 -9.32 9.69 0.86
CA LEU A 181 -9.33 8.22 1.06
C LEU A 181 -10.59 7.51 0.56
N HIS A 182 -11.62 8.20 0.06
CA HIS A 182 -12.83 7.51 -0.41
C HIS A 182 -12.49 6.52 -1.55
N PRO A 183 -12.98 5.26 -1.50
CA PRO A 183 -12.52 4.19 -2.38
C PRO A 183 -12.88 4.36 -3.86
N ALA A 184 -13.80 5.26 -4.19
CA ALA A 184 -14.18 5.53 -5.58
C ALA A 184 -13.64 6.88 -6.10
N ASN A 185 -13.54 7.92 -5.27
CA ASN A 185 -13.25 9.28 -5.72
C ASN A 185 -12.28 10.06 -4.82
N GLY A 186 -11.65 9.41 -3.84
CA GLY A 186 -10.57 10.02 -3.07
C GLY A 186 -9.39 10.40 -3.96
N LEU A 187 -8.71 11.50 -3.64
CA LEU A 187 -7.55 11.97 -4.42
C LEU A 187 -6.42 10.94 -4.46
N ARG A 188 -6.26 10.15 -3.39
CA ARG A 188 -5.24 9.10 -3.30
C ARG A 188 -5.67 7.80 -3.97
N THR A 189 -6.94 7.67 -4.33
CA THR A 189 -7.50 6.50 -5.01
C THR A 189 -7.13 6.47 -6.49
N ILE A 190 -7.00 7.64 -7.11
CA ILE A 190 -6.70 7.79 -8.54
C ILE A 190 -5.32 8.45 -8.67
N LEU A 191 -4.34 7.65 -9.04
CA LEU A 191 -2.96 8.10 -9.20
C LEU A 191 -2.74 8.74 -10.57
N ASP A 192 -1.90 9.76 -10.60
CA ASP A 192 -1.35 10.32 -11.84
C ASP A 192 -0.22 9.45 -12.41
N VAL A 193 0.16 9.74 -13.66
CA VAL A 193 1.16 8.97 -14.40
C VAL A 193 2.54 8.94 -13.73
N ASP A 194 2.95 10.02 -13.10
CA ASP A 194 4.28 10.11 -12.45
C ASP A 194 4.30 9.28 -11.16
N GLN A 195 3.21 9.31 -10.38
CA GLN A 195 3.08 8.47 -9.19
C GLN A 195 3.00 6.99 -9.55
N ILE A 196 2.29 6.63 -10.64
CA ILE A 196 2.24 5.25 -11.14
C ILE A 196 3.63 4.77 -11.53
N ALA A 197 4.42 5.59 -12.22
CA ALA A 197 5.78 5.21 -12.61
C ALA A 197 6.71 5.05 -11.39
N ALA A 198 6.60 5.94 -10.40
CA ALA A 198 7.34 5.82 -9.15
C ALA A 198 6.96 4.53 -8.38
N PHE A 199 5.68 4.20 -8.32
CA PHE A 199 5.19 2.99 -7.65
C PHE A 199 5.47 1.71 -8.45
N GLU A 200 5.50 1.77 -9.79
CA GLU A 200 5.98 0.66 -10.62
C GLU A 200 7.43 0.30 -10.30
N TRP A 201 8.29 1.32 -10.16
CA TRP A 201 9.69 1.11 -9.78
C TRP A 201 9.79 0.44 -8.40
N ILE A 202 9.02 0.90 -7.42
CA ILE A 202 8.96 0.30 -6.07
C ILE A 202 8.44 -1.14 -6.13
N ALA A 203 7.33 -1.40 -6.81
CA ALA A 203 6.74 -2.74 -6.91
C ALA A 203 7.69 -3.74 -7.55
N ALA A 204 8.41 -3.31 -8.60
CA ALA A 204 9.45 -4.11 -9.23
C ALA A 204 10.62 -4.39 -8.29
N LYS A 205 11.08 -3.38 -7.53
CA LYS A 205 12.16 -3.52 -6.55
C LYS A 205 11.79 -4.48 -5.42
N VAL A 206 10.65 -4.23 -4.77
CA VAL A 206 10.14 -5.05 -3.65
C VAL A 206 10.05 -6.52 -4.02
N SER A 207 9.38 -6.83 -5.13
CA SER A 207 9.18 -8.21 -5.56
C SER A 207 10.47 -8.89 -5.99
N SER A 208 11.39 -8.16 -6.63
CA SER A 208 12.72 -8.67 -6.98
C SER A 208 13.59 -8.92 -5.74
N GLN A 209 13.53 -8.05 -4.74
CA GLN A 209 14.27 -8.21 -3.48
C GLN A 209 13.74 -9.34 -2.62
N LEU A 210 12.43 -9.60 -2.66
CA LEU A 210 11.81 -10.67 -1.89
C LEU A 210 12.14 -12.06 -2.45
N TRP A 211 12.26 -12.20 -3.77
CA TRP A 211 12.41 -13.48 -4.43
C TRP A 211 13.64 -14.32 -3.99
N PRO A 212 14.84 -13.77 -3.72
CA PRO A 212 15.96 -14.51 -3.19
C PRO A 212 15.69 -15.19 -1.84
N VAL A 213 14.81 -14.64 -1.01
CA VAL A 213 14.39 -15.27 0.26
C VAL A 213 13.59 -16.53 -0.02
N VAL A 214 12.61 -16.45 -0.92
CA VAL A 214 11.77 -17.59 -1.33
C VAL A 214 12.60 -18.70 -1.96
N ALA A 215 13.42 -18.37 -2.95
CA ALA A 215 14.23 -19.32 -3.67
C ALA A 215 15.41 -19.87 -2.87
N GLY A 216 15.86 -19.14 -1.83
CA GLY A 216 17.06 -19.44 -1.07
C GLY A 216 16.86 -20.10 0.30
N ALA A 217 15.66 -20.02 0.91
CA ALA A 217 15.40 -20.59 2.23
C ALA A 217 15.63 -22.11 2.28
N ARG A 218 16.29 -22.59 3.32
CA ARG A 218 16.66 -24.02 3.46
C ARG A 218 16.39 -24.54 4.86
N PRO A 219 16.04 -25.84 5.00
CA PRO A 219 15.97 -26.48 6.31
C PRO A 219 17.29 -26.38 7.08
N GLY A 220 17.21 -26.19 8.39
CA GLY A 220 18.35 -26.03 9.29
C GLY A 220 18.76 -24.57 9.54
N GLU A 221 18.45 -23.64 8.64
CA GLU A 221 18.66 -22.21 8.84
C GLU A 221 17.69 -21.63 9.87
N THR A 222 18.07 -20.53 10.50
CA THR A 222 17.13 -19.72 11.26
C THR A 222 16.28 -18.83 10.32
N GLU A 223 15.14 -18.33 10.81
CA GLU A 223 14.34 -17.34 10.07
C GLU A 223 15.17 -16.09 9.75
N PHE A 224 16.09 -15.67 10.64
CA PHE A 224 17.04 -14.58 10.39
C PHE A 224 17.98 -14.87 9.21
N GLU A 225 18.58 -16.08 9.17
CA GLU A 225 19.49 -16.49 8.10
C GLU A 225 18.75 -16.56 6.75
N ALA A 226 17.52 -17.06 6.73
CA ALA A 226 16.70 -17.08 5.52
C ALA A 226 16.39 -15.66 5.04
N LEU A 227 15.95 -14.78 5.92
CA LEU A 227 15.62 -13.39 5.58
C LEU A 227 16.85 -12.55 5.21
N SER A 228 18.05 -12.90 5.67
CA SER A 228 19.28 -12.16 5.33
C SER A 228 19.63 -12.17 3.83
N ARG A 229 18.93 -12.99 3.04
CA ARG A 229 19.02 -12.96 1.55
C ARG A 229 18.28 -11.80 0.92
N LEU A 230 17.49 -11.07 1.70
CA LEU A 230 16.81 -9.87 1.24
C LEU A 230 17.84 -8.77 0.98
N PRO A 231 18.07 -8.33 -0.26
CA PRO A 231 19.02 -7.25 -0.56
C PRO A 231 18.38 -5.88 -0.29
N TYR A 232 17.99 -5.63 0.97
CA TYR A 232 17.38 -4.36 1.38
C TYR A 232 18.42 -3.22 1.36
N GLU A 233 18.10 -2.11 0.73
CA GLU A 233 19.01 -0.98 0.48
C GLU A 233 18.68 0.29 1.29
N GLY A 234 17.78 0.19 2.27
CA GLY A 234 17.47 1.32 3.17
C GLY A 234 16.30 2.19 2.70
N ASP A 235 15.51 1.73 1.73
CA ASP A 235 14.29 2.43 1.31
C ASP A 235 13.27 2.53 2.45
N PRO A 236 12.41 3.57 2.48
CA PRO A 236 11.37 3.71 3.48
C PRO A 236 10.40 2.53 3.47
N LEU A 237 10.26 1.86 4.60
CA LEU A 237 9.31 0.77 4.80
C LEU A 237 7.91 1.34 5.07
N ASN A 238 6.87 0.76 4.47
CA ASN A 238 5.49 1.01 4.86
C ASN A 238 4.98 0.03 5.93
N VAL A 239 5.71 -1.07 6.11
CA VAL A 239 5.51 -2.05 7.18
C VAL A 239 6.85 -2.73 7.49
N HIS A 240 7.03 -3.24 8.71
CA HIS A 240 8.25 -3.99 9.05
C HIS A 240 8.38 -5.25 8.19
N THR A 241 9.61 -5.65 7.89
CA THR A 241 9.90 -6.87 7.13
C THR A 241 9.45 -8.11 7.89
N MET A 242 8.66 -8.96 7.25
CA MET A 242 8.05 -10.13 7.86
C MET A 242 8.73 -11.42 7.39
N PHE A 243 8.90 -12.34 8.30
CA PHE A 243 9.20 -13.73 8.02
C PHE A 243 8.67 -14.59 9.17
N ALA A 244 7.90 -15.61 8.84
CA ALA A 244 7.39 -16.54 9.83
C ALA A 244 7.37 -17.96 9.28
N SER A 245 7.55 -18.93 10.18
CA SER A 245 7.46 -20.33 9.86
C SER A 245 6.80 -21.10 10.99
N ALA A 246 6.18 -22.24 10.68
CA ALA A 246 5.61 -23.15 11.67
C ALA A 246 5.64 -24.60 11.16
N SER A 247 5.83 -25.54 12.07
CA SER A 247 5.72 -26.98 11.80
C SER A 247 4.26 -27.44 11.87
N ALA A 248 3.98 -28.66 11.40
CA ALA A 248 2.67 -29.27 11.52
C ALA A 248 2.14 -29.20 12.98
N GLY A 249 0.88 -28.78 13.13
CA GLY A 249 0.24 -28.58 14.43
C GLY A 249 0.38 -27.14 15.00
N GLU A 250 1.18 -26.27 14.41
CA GLU A 250 1.35 -24.87 14.81
C GLU A 250 0.87 -23.93 13.68
N ASN A 251 0.32 -22.77 14.02
CA ASN A 251 -0.12 -21.80 13.01
C ASN A 251 1.04 -20.90 12.57
N VAL A 252 1.16 -20.68 11.26
CA VAL A 252 2.03 -19.63 10.71
C VAL A 252 1.40 -18.27 10.98
N ILE A 253 2.12 -17.39 11.69
CA ILE A 253 1.65 -16.04 12.03
C ILE A 253 2.33 -15.05 11.07
N GLY A 254 1.67 -14.72 9.97
CA GLY A 254 2.24 -14.00 8.82
C GLY A 254 2.79 -12.61 9.14
N LEU A 255 2.20 -11.89 10.12
CA LEU A 255 2.64 -10.54 10.49
C LEU A 255 3.85 -10.53 11.44
N ARG A 256 4.38 -11.69 11.81
CA ARG A 256 5.48 -11.78 12.76
C ARG A 256 6.83 -11.43 12.12
N SER A 257 7.66 -10.72 12.87
CA SER A 257 9.08 -10.55 12.55
C SER A 257 9.83 -11.89 12.67
N PRO A 258 10.97 -12.06 11.96
CA PRO A 258 11.78 -13.26 12.04
C PRO A 258 12.33 -13.51 13.46
N THR A 259 12.63 -14.76 13.75
CA THR A 259 13.19 -15.20 15.03
C THR A 259 14.38 -16.14 14.81
N ALA A 260 14.97 -16.61 15.91
CA ALA A 260 16.00 -17.65 15.89
C ALA A 260 15.42 -19.09 15.68
N ARG A 261 14.12 -19.22 15.39
CA ARG A 261 13.51 -20.53 15.06
C ARG A 261 14.21 -21.10 13.83
N ARG A 262 14.60 -22.39 13.93
CA ARG A 262 15.20 -23.09 12.80
C ARG A 262 14.12 -23.71 11.93
N LEU A 263 14.26 -23.46 10.63
CA LEU A 263 13.40 -24.01 9.60
C LEU A 263 13.56 -25.52 9.50
N LYS A 264 12.45 -26.22 9.30
CA LYS A 264 12.42 -27.67 9.08
C LYS A 264 11.77 -27.95 7.72
N GLN A 265 12.16 -29.06 7.10
CA GLN A 265 11.46 -29.54 5.92
C GLN A 265 9.99 -29.80 6.26
N GLY A 266 9.08 -29.40 5.39
CA GLY A 266 7.63 -29.48 5.61
C GLY A 266 7.03 -28.31 6.39
N ASP A 267 7.84 -27.36 6.89
CA ASP A 267 7.31 -26.14 7.52
C ASP A 267 6.54 -25.28 6.51
N GLY A 268 5.40 -24.75 6.95
CA GLY A 268 4.79 -23.60 6.29
C GLY A 268 5.65 -22.37 6.53
N VAL A 269 5.90 -21.61 5.47
CA VAL A 269 6.75 -20.43 5.50
C VAL A 269 6.06 -19.26 4.78
N THR A 270 6.27 -18.04 5.29
CA THR A 270 5.78 -16.82 4.68
C THR A 270 6.79 -15.68 4.86
N THR A 271 6.86 -14.79 3.88
CA THR A 271 7.68 -13.58 3.94
C THR A 271 6.99 -12.44 3.19
N ALA A 272 7.19 -11.22 3.67
CA ALA A 272 6.73 -10.01 3.00
C ALA A 272 7.73 -8.86 3.16
N LEU A 273 7.81 -8.03 2.14
CA LEU A 273 8.50 -6.74 2.12
C LEU A 273 7.54 -5.68 1.61
N GLY A 274 7.40 -4.59 2.35
CA GLY A 274 6.62 -3.43 1.94
C GLY A 274 7.46 -2.16 1.97
N LEU A 275 7.52 -1.46 0.84
CA LEU A 275 8.10 -0.14 0.69
C LEU A 275 7.01 0.86 0.31
N TRP A 276 7.28 2.16 0.37
CA TRP A 276 6.29 3.17 -0.01
C TRP A 276 5.84 3.01 -1.47
N GLY A 277 4.64 2.51 -1.68
CA GLY A 277 4.05 2.35 -3.00
C GLY A 277 3.71 0.91 -3.39
N ALA A 278 4.26 -0.07 -2.69
CA ALA A 278 3.97 -1.47 -2.95
C ALA A 278 4.34 -2.40 -1.81
N LEU A 279 3.68 -3.55 -1.76
CA LEU A 279 4.08 -4.71 -0.96
C LEU A 279 4.14 -5.94 -1.86
N SER A 280 5.04 -6.86 -1.56
CA SER A 280 5.04 -8.20 -2.12
C SER A 280 5.12 -9.22 -0.99
N SER A 281 4.28 -10.24 -1.06
CA SER A 281 4.27 -11.35 -0.10
C SER A 281 4.25 -12.68 -0.81
N ARG A 282 4.96 -13.64 -0.25
CA ARG A 282 4.99 -15.03 -0.73
C ARG A 282 4.91 -15.98 0.44
N ALA A 283 4.11 -17.03 0.28
CA ALA A 283 4.04 -18.12 1.24
C ALA A 283 3.91 -19.48 0.53
N GLY A 284 4.36 -20.54 1.19
CA GLY A 284 4.34 -21.89 0.68
C GLY A 284 4.82 -22.90 1.72
N LEU A 285 5.16 -24.09 1.27
CA LEU A 285 5.83 -25.10 2.10
C LEU A 285 7.33 -25.12 1.78
N LEU A 286 8.13 -25.25 2.82
CA LEU A 286 9.56 -25.54 2.72
C LEU A 286 9.77 -27.03 2.42
N ASP A 287 9.30 -27.46 1.26
CA ASP A 287 9.34 -28.84 0.78
C ASP A 287 9.60 -28.89 -0.72
N THR A 288 9.77 -30.09 -1.27
CA THR A 288 9.86 -30.35 -2.71
C THR A 288 8.54 -30.80 -3.31
N GLU A 289 7.69 -31.45 -2.49
CA GLU A 289 6.39 -31.99 -2.91
C GLU A 289 5.49 -32.26 -1.70
N ASN A 290 4.19 -32.12 -1.89
CA ASN A 290 3.13 -32.57 -0.99
C ASN A 290 1.83 -32.53 -1.78
N ALA A 291 1.22 -33.68 -2.03
CA ALA A 291 0.06 -33.79 -2.90
C ALA A 291 -1.17 -33.05 -2.37
N GLU A 292 -1.44 -33.15 -1.06
CA GLU A 292 -2.58 -32.48 -0.43
C GLU A 292 -2.41 -30.95 -0.44
N PHE A 293 -1.20 -30.49 -0.16
CA PHE A 293 -0.90 -29.05 -0.25
C PHE A 293 -1.00 -28.52 -1.69
N LEU A 294 -0.54 -29.30 -2.67
CA LEU A 294 -0.63 -28.92 -4.09
C LEU A 294 -2.09 -28.81 -4.56
N GLU A 295 -2.98 -29.68 -4.08
CA GLU A 295 -4.41 -29.58 -4.34
C GLU A 295 -4.98 -28.26 -3.80
N VAL A 296 -4.69 -27.92 -2.54
CA VAL A 296 -5.11 -26.65 -1.92
C VAL A 296 -4.53 -25.44 -2.66
N ALA A 297 -3.22 -25.49 -2.99
CA ALA A 297 -2.56 -24.44 -3.76
C ALA A 297 -3.18 -24.27 -5.18
N THR A 298 -3.64 -25.36 -5.79
CA THR A 298 -4.36 -25.32 -7.08
C THR A 298 -5.70 -24.59 -6.96
N HIS A 299 -6.47 -24.85 -5.91
CA HIS A 299 -7.71 -24.10 -5.65
C HIS A 299 -7.46 -22.62 -5.39
N TYR A 300 -6.43 -22.33 -4.60
CA TYR A 300 -6.00 -20.95 -4.33
C TYR A 300 -5.57 -20.22 -5.61
N PHE A 301 -4.75 -20.86 -6.45
CA PHE A 301 -4.30 -20.27 -7.72
C PHE A 301 -5.48 -19.97 -8.67
N ASN A 302 -6.51 -20.82 -8.68
CA ASN A 302 -7.75 -20.51 -9.42
C ASN A 302 -8.45 -19.26 -8.87
N GLY A 303 -8.41 -19.05 -7.56
CA GLY A 303 -8.91 -17.82 -6.91
C GLY A 303 -8.16 -16.57 -7.37
N LEU A 304 -6.82 -16.64 -7.49
CA LEU A 304 -6.03 -15.56 -8.05
C LEU A 304 -6.33 -15.33 -9.53
N CYS A 305 -6.44 -16.40 -10.31
CA CYS A 305 -6.77 -16.29 -11.74
C CYS A 305 -8.12 -15.61 -11.99
N ILE A 306 -9.17 -16.00 -11.23
CA ILE A 306 -10.50 -15.37 -11.38
C ILE A 306 -10.47 -13.89 -10.96
N TRP A 307 -9.61 -13.51 -9.98
CA TRP A 307 -9.39 -12.12 -9.64
C TRP A 307 -8.94 -11.31 -10.86
N TYR A 308 -7.88 -11.76 -11.57
CA TYR A 308 -7.37 -11.11 -12.78
C TYR A 308 -8.37 -11.12 -13.95
N GLU A 309 -9.17 -12.17 -14.07
CA GLU A 309 -10.19 -12.27 -15.11
C GLU A 309 -11.38 -11.34 -14.85
N THR A 310 -11.71 -11.11 -13.57
CA THR A 310 -12.89 -10.33 -13.18
C THR A 310 -12.60 -8.85 -13.10
N VAL A 311 -11.45 -8.46 -12.49
CA VAL A 311 -11.06 -7.06 -12.32
C VAL A 311 -11.03 -6.33 -13.66
N GLY A 312 -11.43 -5.05 -13.68
CA GLY A 312 -11.41 -4.22 -14.89
C GLY A 312 -12.12 -2.89 -14.68
N LEU A 313 -11.95 -1.98 -15.64
CA LEU A 313 -12.58 -0.66 -15.59
C LEU A 313 -14.11 -0.76 -15.56
N GLY A 314 -14.74 -0.03 -14.66
CA GLY A 314 -16.20 0.00 -14.48
C GLY A 314 -16.78 -1.23 -13.76
N VAL A 315 -15.97 -2.21 -13.41
CA VAL A 315 -16.43 -3.39 -12.66
C VAL A 315 -16.66 -2.99 -11.21
N PRO A 316 -17.83 -3.27 -10.61
CA PRO A 316 -18.05 -3.06 -9.19
C PRO A 316 -17.11 -3.93 -8.35
N GLY A 317 -16.50 -3.38 -7.30
CA GLY A 317 -15.60 -4.13 -6.43
C GLY A 317 -16.24 -5.35 -5.78
N GLY A 318 -17.54 -5.29 -5.46
CA GLY A 318 -18.31 -6.42 -4.94
C GLY A 318 -18.41 -7.61 -5.93
N THR A 319 -18.30 -7.36 -7.23
CA THR A 319 -18.24 -8.42 -8.25
C THR A 319 -16.95 -9.21 -8.16
N VAL A 320 -15.81 -8.54 -7.95
CA VAL A 320 -14.51 -9.18 -7.75
C VAL A 320 -14.50 -10.00 -6.46
N ASP A 321 -15.00 -9.41 -5.37
CA ASP A 321 -15.13 -10.08 -4.06
C ASP A 321 -15.93 -11.38 -4.18
N ALA A 322 -17.10 -11.32 -4.80
CA ALA A 322 -17.99 -12.48 -4.99
C ALA A 322 -17.33 -13.58 -5.86
N ALA A 323 -16.73 -13.22 -6.99
CA ALA A 323 -16.09 -14.17 -7.90
C ALA A 323 -14.93 -14.93 -7.24
N VAL A 324 -14.08 -14.22 -6.47
CA VAL A 324 -12.98 -14.83 -5.73
C VAL A 324 -13.50 -15.79 -4.65
N LYS A 325 -14.49 -15.36 -3.86
CA LYS A 325 -15.09 -16.18 -2.79
C LYS A 325 -15.75 -17.43 -3.35
N GLU A 326 -16.53 -17.32 -4.41
CA GLU A 326 -17.17 -18.47 -5.08
C GLU A 326 -16.13 -19.48 -5.61
N THR A 327 -15.03 -18.97 -6.17
CA THR A 327 -13.97 -19.83 -6.72
C THR A 327 -13.20 -20.53 -5.62
N LEU A 328 -12.82 -19.84 -4.56
CA LEU A 328 -12.12 -20.41 -3.41
C LEU A 328 -12.98 -21.44 -2.66
N ALA A 329 -14.29 -21.22 -2.58
CA ALA A 329 -15.22 -22.14 -1.93
C ALA A 329 -15.23 -23.56 -2.55
N LYS A 330 -14.90 -23.70 -3.83
CA LYS A 330 -14.75 -25.02 -4.51
C LYS A 330 -13.64 -25.85 -3.87
N GLY A 331 -12.61 -25.20 -3.32
CA GLY A 331 -11.54 -25.82 -2.51
C GLY A 331 -11.78 -25.72 -1.00
N LYS A 332 -13.01 -25.40 -0.56
CA LYS A 332 -13.35 -25.15 0.87
C LYS A 332 -12.53 -24.03 1.50
N LEU A 333 -12.06 -23.10 0.68
CA LEU A 333 -11.31 -21.91 1.09
C LEU A 333 -12.20 -20.67 1.01
N ARG A 334 -11.78 -19.63 1.72
CA ARG A 334 -12.28 -18.26 1.60
C ARG A 334 -11.15 -17.28 1.82
N PRO A 335 -11.24 -16.04 1.38
CA PRO A 335 -10.26 -15.04 1.76
C PRO A 335 -10.40 -14.70 3.26
N ALA A 336 -9.30 -14.53 3.95
CA ALA A 336 -9.27 -14.12 5.36
C ALA A 336 -9.69 -12.65 5.54
N LEU A 337 -9.35 -11.82 4.56
CA LEU A 337 -9.69 -10.40 4.46
C LEU A 337 -10.43 -10.13 3.15
N ASN A 338 -10.55 -8.87 2.75
CA ASN A 338 -11.00 -8.49 1.42
C ASN A 338 -10.00 -9.01 0.37
N PRO A 339 -10.46 -9.58 -0.75
CA PRO A 339 -9.55 -10.13 -1.75
C PRO A 339 -8.96 -9.02 -2.63
N GLY A 340 -8.14 -8.17 -2.03
CA GLY A 340 -7.47 -7.04 -2.64
C GLY A 340 -7.93 -5.69 -2.10
N HIS A 341 -7.03 -4.71 -2.18
CA HIS A 341 -7.22 -3.38 -1.62
C HIS A 341 -6.44 -2.32 -2.39
N LEU A 342 -6.73 -1.06 -2.12
CA LEU A 342 -5.97 0.09 -2.62
C LEU A 342 -4.70 0.25 -1.79
N GLY A 343 -3.57 0.34 -2.47
CA GLY A 343 -2.27 0.68 -1.89
C GLY A 343 -1.88 2.13 -2.15
N GLY A 344 -0.83 2.57 -1.46
CA GLY A 344 -0.28 3.91 -1.59
C GLY A 344 1.08 4.00 -0.92
N HIS A 345 1.39 5.13 -0.28
CA HIS A 345 2.57 5.22 0.58
C HIS A 345 2.47 4.25 1.75
N GLU A 346 1.26 4.10 2.34
CA GLU A 346 0.93 2.98 3.23
C GLU A 346 0.59 1.73 2.42
N GLU A 347 0.73 0.58 3.04
CA GLU A 347 0.38 -0.70 2.44
C GLU A 347 -1.12 -0.77 2.12
N TRP A 348 -1.97 -0.33 3.02
CA TRP A 348 -3.43 -0.34 2.90
C TRP A 348 -4.03 1.00 3.30
N HIS A 349 -4.79 1.64 2.42
CA HIS A 349 -5.56 2.83 2.83
C HIS A 349 -7.08 2.68 2.69
N HIS A 350 -7.58 1.84 1.77
CA HIS A 350 -8.99 1.52 1.61
C HIS A 350 -9.18 0.33 0.66
N THR A 351 -10.43 -0.18 0.52
CA THR A 351 -10.75 -1.13 -0.55
C THR A 351 -12.15 -0.92 -1.12
N PRO A 352 -12.30 -0.83 -2.45
CA PRO A 352 -13.58 -0.99 -3.12
C PRO A 352 -13.99 -2.48 -3.22
N ILE A 353 -13.03 -3.43 -3.09
CA ILE A 353 -13.26 -4.87 -3.25
C ILE A 353 -13.74 -5.44 -1.90
N ARG A 354 -15.04 -5.39 -1.68
CA ARG A 354 -15.70 -5.85 -0.43
C ARG A 354 -17.12 -6.34 -0.71
N PRO A 355 -17.73 -7.10 0.22
CA PRO A 355 -19.07 -7.67 0.01
C PRO A 355 -20.10 -6.60 -0.36
N GLY A 356 -20.79 -6.82 -1.47
CA GLY A 356 -21.89 -5.96 -1.92
C GLY A 356 -21.47 -4.55 -2.37
N SER A 357 -20.18 -4.26 -2.48
CA SER A 357 -19.70 -2.94 -2.93
C SER A 357 -20.14 -2.65 -4.36
N THR A 358 -20.68 -1.46 -4.54
CA THR A 358 -21.08 -0.89 -5.85
C THR A 358 -20.06 0.10 -6.39
N GLU A 359 -19.00 0.42 -5.65
CA GLU A 359 -17.91 1.27 -6.10
C GLU A 359 -17.23 0.64 -7.32
N GLN A 360 -17.20 1.39 -8.41
CA GLN A 360 -16.62 0.95 -9.66
C GLN A 360 -15.11 1.14 -9.66
N LEU A 361 -14.39 0.13 -10.14
CA LEU A 361 -12.96 0.22 -10.35
C LEU A 361 -12.66 1.15 -11.51
N ALA A 362 -11.69 2.05 -11.33
CA ALA A 362 -11.40 3.16 -12.23
C ALA A 362 -9.94 3.19 -12.70
N SER A 363 -9.69 3.90 -13.79
CA SER A 363 -8.36 4.19 -14.30
C SER A 363 -7.55 5.00 -13.26
N GLY A 364 -6.31 4.63 -13.02
CA GLY A 364 -5.42 5.20 -12.00
C GLY A 364 -5.48 4.49 -10.63
N MET A 365 -6.36 3.51 -10.43
CA MET A 365 -6.39 2.75 -9.18
C MET A 365 -5.22 1.78 -9.12
N LEU A 366 -4.40 1.91 -8.04
CA LEU A 366 -3.39 0.93 -7.68
C LEU A 366 -4.00 -0.07 -6.70
N LEU A 367 -3.93 -1.35 -7.05
CA LEU A 367 -4.49 -2.45 -6.28
C LEU A 367 -3.41 -3.45 -5.89
N GLN A 368 -3.44 -3.89 -4.65
CA GLN A 368 -2.77 -5.11 -4.21
C GLN A 368 -3.69 -6.30 -4.46
N VAL A 369 -3.16 -7.32 -5.14
CA VAL A 369 -3.84 -8.61 -5.33
C VAL A 369 -3.59 -9.44 -4.08
N ASP A 370 -4.14 -8.98 -2.96
CA ASP A 370 -3.98 -9.64 -1.66
C ASP A 370 -5.14 -10.60 -1.40
N VAL A 371 -4.87 -11.88 -1.56
CA VAL A 371 -5.84 -12.96 -1.32
C VAL A 371 -5.21 -13.98 -0.36
N ILE A 372 -5.50 -13.85 0.92
CA ILE A 372 -4.99 -14.75 1.95
C ILE A 372 -5.98 -15.91 2.14
N PRO A 373 -5.67 -17.15 1.71
CA PRO A 373 -6.61 -18.26 1.80
C PRO A 373 -6.75 -18.79 3.22
N THR A 374 -7.98 -19.07 3.63
CA THR A 374 -8.32 -19.68 4.93
C THR A 374 -9.58 -20.54 4.82
N PRO A 375 -9.75 -21.62 5.64
CA PRO A 375 -8.76 -22.16 6.58
C PRO A 375 -7.65 -22.93 5.87
N LEU A 376 -6.46 -22.94 6.45
CA LEU A 376 -5.39 -23.85 6.08
C LEU A 376 -5.08 -24.80 7.25
N PRO A 377 -4.64 -26.04 7.02
CA PRO A 377 -4.12 -26.90 8.07
C PRO A 377 -2.98 -26.23 8.84
N ALA A 378 -2.91 -26.46 10.14
CA ALA A 378 -1.82 -25.96 10.96
C ALA A 378 -0.46 -26.43 10.43
N GLY A 379 0.50 -25.52 10.33
CA GLY A 379 1.79 -25.77 9.70
C GLY A 379 1.81 -25.48 8.18
N TRP A 380 0.71 -25.05 7.58
CA TRP A 380 0.67 -24.64 6.18
C TRP A 380 0.57 -23.12 6.05
N SER A 381 1.16 -22.60 4.99
CA SER A 381 1.04 -21.20 4.61
C SER A 381 0.99 -21.05 3.10
N LEU A 382 0.18 -20.12 2.59
CA LEU A 382 0.02 -19.92 1.15
C LEU A 382 -0.38 -18.46 0.91
N ASN A 383 0.41 -17.75 0.13
CA ASN A 383 0.12 -16.40 -0.35
C ASN A 383 0.94 -16.06 -1.61
N CYS A 384 0.38 -15.20 -2.44
CA CYS A 384 1.04 -14.64 -3.62
C CYS A 384 0.43 -13.25 -3.86
N GLU A 385 1.05 -12.26 -3.28
CA GLU A 385 0.58 -10.88 -3.35
C GLU A 385 1.45 -10.05 -4.27
N ASP A 386 0.79 -9.35 -5.19
CA ASP A 386 1.39 -8.53 -6.24
C ASP A 386 0.63 -7.22 -6.43
N THR A 387 1.35 -6.20 -6.88
CA THR A 387 0.79 -4.88 -7.19
C THR A 387 0.38 -4.77 -8.65
N VAL A 388 -0.80 -4.22 -8.91
CA VAL A 388 -1.29 -3.87 -10.25
C VAL A 388 -1.87 -2.47 -10.29
N VAL A 389 -1.94 -1.86 -11.48
CA VAL A 389 -2.67 -0.62 -11.74
C VAL A 389 -3.70 -0.86 -12.82
N LEU A 390 -4.88 -0.27 -12.68
CA LEU A 390 -5.86 -0.18 -13.75
C LEU A 390 -5.63 1.10 -14.56
N ALA A 391 -5.56 0.98 -15.88
CA ALA A 391 -5.30 2.12 -16.75
C ALA A 391 -6.12 2.03 -18.03
N ASP A 392 -6.90 3.07 -18.35
CA ASP A 392 -7.57 3.21 -19.63
C ASP A 392 -6.57 3.46 -20.78
N ALA A 393 -7.07 3.59 -22.00
CA ALA A 393 -6.21 3.77 -23.17
C ALA A 393 -5.40 5.07 -23.12
N ALA A 394 -5.97 6.13 -22.57
CA ALA A 394 -5.30 7.43 -22.47
C ALA A 394 -4.15 7.38 -21.46
N LEU A 395 -4.41 6.85 -20.27
CA LEU A 395 -3.38 6.70 -19.23
C LEU A 395 -2.25 5.74 -19.67
N ARG A 396 -2.57 4.62 -20.35
CA ARG A 396 -1.55 3.74 -20.92
C ARG A 396 -0.65 4.45 -21.93
N ALA A 397 -1.24 5.24 -22.83
CA ALA A 397 -0.50 6.01 -23.81
C ALA A 397 0.41 7.06 -23.14
N GLU A 398 -0.09 7.72 -22.09
CA GLU A 398 0.69 8.69 -21.32
C GLU A 398 1.87 8.02 -20.57
N ILE A 399 1.64 6.87 -19.92
CA ILE A 399 2.73 6.10 -19.28
C ILE A 399 3.79 5.71 -20.31
N ALA A 400 3.37 5.19 -21.48
CA ALA A 400 4.29 4.79 -22.54
C ALA A 400 5.13 5.96 -23.07
N GLN A 401 4.53 7.15 -23.18
CA GLN A 401 5.19 8.35 -23.66
C GLN A 401 6.15 8.97 -22.64
N ARG A 402 5.71 9.09 -21.38
CA ARG A 402 6.47 9.81 -20.34
C ARG A 402 7.45 8.92 -19.59
N HIS A 403 7.12 7.63 -19.43
CA HIS A 403 7.89 6.64 -18.68
C HIS A 403 8.12 5.36 -19.50
N PRO A 404 8.83 5.43 -20.66
CA PRO A 404 8.95 4.31 -21.59
C PRO A 404 9.67 3.09 -21.00
N GLN A 405 10.55 3.25 -20.03
CA GLN A 405 11.21 2.14 -19.36
C GLN A 405 10.24 1.37 -18.44
N SER A 406 9.42 2.08 -17.66
CA SER A 406 8.36 1.46 -16.85
C SER A 406 7.35 0.74 -17.74
N TRP A 407 6.95 1.37 -18.84
CA TRP A 407 6.03 0.77 -19.82
C TRP A 407 6.59 -0.53 -20.43
N ALA A 408 7.87 -0.53 -20.82
CA ALA A 408 8.52 -1.72 -21.37
C ALA A 408 8.53 -2.89 -20.37
N ARG A 409 8.80 -2.64 -19.10
CA ARG A 409 8.73 -3.67 -18.04
C ARG A 409 7.31 -4.19 -17.84
N ILE A 410 6.31 -3.29 -17.83
CA ILE A 410 4.90 -3.66 -17.72
C ILE A 410 4.49 -4.59 -18.86
N GLU A 411 4.80 -4.24 -20.11
CA GLU A 411 4.47 -5.08 -21.27
C GLU A 411 5.19 -6.44 -21.24
N ALA A 412 6.44 -6.47 -20.79
CA ALA A 412 7.18 -7.73 -20.62
C ALA A 412 6.52 -8.64 -19.57
N ARG A 413 6.02 -8.08 -18.45
CA ARG A 413 5.29 -8.83 -17.41
C ARG A 413 3.94 -9.32 -17.94
N ARG A 414 3.21 -8.51 -18.67
CA ARG A 414 1.94 -8.91 -19.34
C ARG A 414 2.16 -10.10 -20.26
N LYS A 415 3.19 -10.02 -21.10
CA LYS A 415 3.58 -11.11 -22.00
C LYS A 415 3.95 -12.38 -21.23
N PHE A 416 4.74 -12.26 -20.17
CA PHE A 416 5.11 -13.38 -19.30
C PHE A 416 3.88 -14.05 -18.68
N MET A 417 2.95 -13.29 -18.15
CA MET A 417 1.71 -13.84 -17.56
C MET A 417 0.88 -14.59 -18.60
N ALA A 418 0.76 -14.04 -19.82
CA ALA A 418 0.01 -14.70 -20.88
C ALA A 418 0.70 -15.98 -21.38
N GLU A 419 1.99 -15.94 -21.67
CA GLU A 419 2.70 -17.02 -22.38
C GLU A 419 3.30 -18.09 -21.45
N LYS A 420 3.66 -17.74 -20.22
CA LYS A 420 4.33 -18.65 -19.28
C LYS A 420 3.42 -19.09 -18.12
N ILE A 421 2.64 -18.18 -17.58
CA ILE A 421 1.71 -18.49 -16.48
C ILE A 421 0.36 -18.98 -17.04
N GLY A 422 0.00 -18.58 -18.27
CA GLY A 422 -1.25 -18.96 -18.92
C GLY A 422 -2.44 -18.10 -18.48
N VAL A 423 -2.19 -16.86 -18.05
CA VAL A 423 -3.21 -15.90 -17.61
C VAL A 423 -3.08 -14.61 -18.43
N PRO A 424 -3.76 -14.52 -19.58
CA PRO A 424 -3.80 -13.31 -20.38
C PRO A 424 -4.59 -12.21 -19.65
N LEU A 425 -4.03 -11.01 -19.59
CA LEU A 425 -4.65 -9.87 -18.93
C LEU A 425 -5.47 -9.01 -19.90
N LYS A 426 -6.59 -8.46 -19.43
CA LYS A 426 -7.27 -7.35 -20.12
C LYS A 426 -6.29 -6.19 -20.34
N ALA A 427 -6.52 -5.39 -21.38
CA ALA A 427 -5.60 -4.32 -21.74
C ALA A 427 -5.35 -3.32 -20.62
N GLU A 428 -6.36 -3.06 -19.80
CA GLU A 428 -6.32 -2.10 -18.70
C GLU A 428 -5.58 -2.59 -17.44
N ILE A 429 -5.21 -3.88 -17.34
CA ILE A 429 -4.53 -4.40 -16.15
C ILE A 429 -3.02 -4.35 -16.37
N LEU A 430 -2.34 -3.54 -15.58
CA LEU A 430 -0.89 -3.32 -15.63
C LEU A 430 -0.20 -3.98 -14.42
N PRO A 431 0.48 -5.12 -14.57
CA PRO A 431 1.26 -5.75 -13.48
C PRO A 431 2.53 -4.96 -13.20
N LEU A 432 2.73 -4.55 -11.95
CA LEU A 432 3.87 -3.75 -11.52
C LEU A 432 4.96 -4.58 -10.85
N SER A 433 4.60 -5.70 -10.19
CA SER A 433 5.56 -6.61 -9.54
C SER A 433 6.40 -7.39 -10.55
N SER A 434 7.68 -7.62 -10.24
CA SER A 434 8.59 -8.44 -11.06
C SER A 434 8.45 -9.96 -10.83
N THR A 435 7.50 -10.37 -9.98
CA THR A 435 7.10 -11.77 -9.78
C THR A 435 5.59 -11.96 -10.05
N PRO A 436 5.05 -11.46 -11.19
CA PRO A 436 3.61 -11.32 -11.38
C PRO A 436 2.94 -12.70 -11.42
N LEU A 437 2.07 -12.98 -10.45
CA LEU A 437 1.37 -14.26 -10.26
C LEU A 437 2.33 -15.48 -10.25
N TYR A 438 3.58 -15.25 -9.82
CA TYR A 438 4.63 -16.28 -9.78
C TYR A 438 4.54 -17.04 -8.46
N LEU A 439 3.58 -17.97 -8.38
CA LEU A 439 3.29 -18.78 -7.18
C LEU A 439 4.07 -20.09 -7.22
N ALA A 440 5.15 -20.16 -6.42
CA ALA A 440 5.90 -21.39 -6.13
C ALA A 440 5.36 -22.01 -4.82
N PRO A 441 4.52 -23.06 -4.88
CA PRO A 441 3.96 -23.68 -3.67
C PRO A 441 5.03 -24.37 -2.82
N PHE A 442 6.13 -24.81 -3.43
CA PHE A 442 7.23 -25.52 -2.76
C PHE A 442 8.53 -24.73 -2.87
N TRP A 443 9.01 -24.18 -1.75
CA TRP A 443 10.18 -23.32 -1.75
C TRP A 443 11.51 -24.05 -2.00
N LEU A 444 11.58 -25.37 -1.78
CA LEU A 444 12.75 -26.17 -2.18
C LEU A 444 12.76 -26.51 -3.68
N ARG A 445 11.70 -26.13 -4.40
CA ARG A 445 11.55 -26.20 -5.87
C ARG A 445 10.94 -24.90 -6.40
N ALA A 446 11.50 -23.77 -6.03
CA ALA A 446 10.96 -22.46 -6.31
C ALA A 446 10.89 -22.10 -7.81
N ASP A 447 11.61 -22.84 -8.68
CA ASP A 447 11.50 -22.77 -10.12
C ASP A 447 10.27 -23.48 -10.71
N HIS A 448 9.49 -24.20 -9.89
CA HIS A 448 8.23 -24.83 -10.27
C HIS A 448 7.08 -24.04 -9.71
N VAL A 449 6.29 -23.46 -10.61
CA VAL A 449 5.15 -22.60 -10.26
C VAL A 449 3.86 -23.11 -10.84
N LEU A 450 2.74 -22.68 -10.27
CA LEU A 450 1.43 -23.01 -10.81
C LEU A 450 1.19 -22.23 -12.10
N THR A 451 0.72 -22.95 -13.13
CA THR A 451 0.40 -22.42 -14.46
C THR A 451 -0.94 -22.93 -14.95
N ARG A 452 -1.58 -22.20 -15.84
CA ARG A 452 -2.77 -22.65 -16.58
C ARG A 452 -2.40 -23.09 -18.00
N ALA A 453 -3.01 -24.21 -18.45
CA ALA A 453 -2.87 -24.76 -19.80
C ALA A 453 -4.24 -24.84 -20.50
#